data_ad4facb330e7cb60bbae8903834c8730
#
_entry.id   ad4facb330e7cb60bbae8903834c8730
#
_cell.length_a   1.000
_cell.length_b   1.000
_cell.length_c   1.000
_cell.angle_alpha   90.00
_cell.angle_beta   90.00
_cell.angle_gamma   90.00
#
_symmetry.space_group_name_H-M   'P 1'
#
loop_
_entity.id
_entity.type
_entity.pdbx_description
1 polymer ?
#
loop_
_entity_poly.entity_id
_entity_poly.type
_entity_poly.pdbx_seq_one_letter_code
_entity_poly.pdbx_strand_id
1 'polypeptide(L)'
;AVTDEAFEVQRETVKNERGQRVDNQPYGLLSERVDEAMYPEGHPYSWSTIGYLEDLDRAQIDDLKRFFLKWYGPNNATLTIGGDINEIETLEWVKKYFSPIPSGPEVTKPVYNQVTIDKDRYTSLEDKNARIPLIFMSWPTVHGNHPDEAPLDVLQDIIGGGETSLLYKNLQKP
;
A
#
# COMPACT_ATOMS: atom_id res chain seq x y z
N ALA A 1 18.53 4.39 -18.07
CA ALA A 1 19.57 4.38 -17.03
C ALA A 1 19.07 5.24 -15.87
N VAL A 2 19.31 4.83 -14.64
CA VAL A 2 19.02 5.64 -13.45
C VAL A 2 20.15 6.67 -13.33
N THR A 3 19.84 7.93 -13.57
CA THR A 3 20.77 9.07 -13.44
C THR A 3 20.39 9.91 -12.23
N ASP A 4 21.34 10.69 -11.69
CA ASP A 4 21.09 11.60 -10.57
C ASP A 4 19.98 12.61 -10.92
N GLU A 5 20.04 13.18 -12.13
CA GLU A 5 19.03 14.13 -12.60
C GLU A 5 17.62 13.50 -12.63
N ALA A 6 17.47 12.30 -13.20
CA ALA A 6 16.19 11.60 -13.25
C ALA A 6 15.71 11.22 -11.84
N PHE A 7 16.61 10.88 -10.93
CA PHE A 7 16.28 10.57 -9.55
C PHE A 7 15.74 11.80 -8.82
N GLU A 8 16.39 12.96 -8.94
CA GLU A 8 15.91 14.19 -8.30
C GLU A 8 14.56 14.65 -8.85
N VAL A 9 14.34 14.56 -10.18
CA VAL A 9 13.03 14.86 -10.78
C VAL A 9 11.93 13.94 -10.21
N GLN A 10 12.21 12.65 -10.06
CA GLN A 10 11.25 11.71 -9.49
C GLN A 10 11.01 11.97 -7.99
N ARG A 11 12.04 12.31 -7.22
CA ARG A 11 11.92 12.73 -5.82
C ARG A 11 10.92 13.88 -5.68
N GLU A 12 11.12 14.94 -6.44
CA GLU A 12 10.22 16.10 -6.40
C GLU A 12 8.80 15.75 -6.88
N THR A 13 8.68 14.86 -7.86
CA THR A 13 7.37 14.36 -8.31
C THR A 13 6.62 13.65 -7.18
N VAL A 14 7.28 12.75 -6.44
CA VAL A 14 6.66 12.02 -5.32
C VAL A 14 6.32 12.97 -4.17
N LYS A 15 7.19 13.95 -3.85
CA LYS A 15 6.90 14.98 -2.85
C LYS A 15 5.66 15.80 -3.22
N ASN A 16 5.55 16.21 -4.48
CA ASN A 16 4.38 16.92 -4.99
C ASN A 16 3.12 16.04 -4.94
N GLU A 17 3.23 14.76 -5.29
CA GLU A 17 2.11 13.82 -5.22
C GLU A 17 1.61 13.66 -3.77
N ARG A 18 2.52 13.49 -2.80
CA ARG A 18 2.17 13.47 -1.37
C ARG A 18 1.46 14.76 -0.96
N GLY A 19 2.01 15.92 -1.34
CA GLY A 19 1.39 17.21 -1.07
C GLY A 19 -0.03 17.31 -1.61
N GLN A 20 -0.26 16.83 -2.84
CA GLN A 20 -1.57 16.89 -3.48
C GLN A 20 -2.57 15.86 -2.94
N ARG A 21 -2.14 14.65 -2.63
CA ARG A 21 -3.03 13.54 -2.28
C ARG A 21 -3.21 13.34 -0.79
N VAL A 22 -2.25 13.79 0.03
CA VAL A 22 -2.23 13.57 1.47
C VAL A 22 -2.26 14.90 2.22
N ASP A 23 -1.17 15.69 2.16
CA ASP A 23 -0.95 16.79 3.09
C ASP A 23 -1.93 17.96 2.91
N ASN A 24 -2.44 18.19 1.69
CA ASN A 24 -3.36 19.28 1.36
C ASN A 24 -4.81 18.83 1.16
N GLN A 25 -5.13 17.55 1.40
CA GLN A 25 -6.50 17.06 1.30
C GLN A 25 -7.20 17.08 2.65
N PRO A 26 -8.50 17.40 2.69
CA PRO A 26 -9.29 17.13 3.89
C PRO A 26 -9.21 15.64 4.24
N TYR A 27 -8.92 15.34 5.50
CA TYR A 27 -8.73 13.98 6.03
C TYR A 27 -7.58 13.19 5.39
N GLY A 28 -6.67 13.82 4.66
CA GLY A 28 -5.61 13.16 3.90
C GLY A 28 -4.64 12.36 4.78
N LEU A 29 -4.43 12.77 6.03
CA LEU A 29 -3.60 12.07 7.00
C LEU A 29 -4.31 10.93 7.74
N LEU A 30 -5.61 10.70 7.46
CA LEU A 30 -6.39 9.71 8.18
C LEU A 30 -5.77 8.30 8.13
N SER A 31 -5.42 7.84 6.93
CA SER A 31 -4.84 6.50 6.76
C SER A 31 -3.53 6.34 7.51
N GLU A 32 -2.62 7.33 7.43
CA GLU A 32 -1.36 7.28 8.19
C GLU A 32 -1.62 7.16 9.69
N ARG A 33 -2.55 7.94 10.24
CA ARG A 33 -2.88 7.90 11.67
C ARG A 33 -3.53 6.59 12.10
N VAL A 34 -4.36 6.03 11.24
CA VAL A 34 -4.95 4.70 11.47
C VAL A 34 -3.87 3.63 11.45
N ASP A 35 -3.01 3.63 10.47
CA ASP A 35 -1.94 2.64 10.30
C ASP A 35 -0.94 2.69 11.48
N GLU A 36 -0.49 3.88 11.88
CA GLU A 36 0.35 4.09 13.05
C GLU A 36 -0.32 3.62 14.37
N ALA A 37 -1.63 3.80 14.49
CA ALA A 37 -2.38 3.37 15.68
C ALA A 37 -2.67 1.86 15.68
N MET A 38 -2.85 1.24 14.52
CA MET A 38 -3.22 -0.17 14.38
C MET A 38 -2.01 -1.10 14.46
N TYR A 39 -0.90 -0.74 13.80
CA TYR A 39 0.24 -1.62 13.63
C TYR A 39 1.41 -1.23 14.53
N PRO A 40 2.16 -2.19 15.07
CA PRO A 40 3.36 -1.91 15.86
C PRO A 40 4.45 -1.30 14.98
N GLU A 41 5.31 -0.50 15.60
CA GLU A 41 6.49 0.07 14.93
C GLU A 41 7.33 -1.05 14.26
N GLY A 42 7.77 -0.79 13.02
CA GLY A 42 8.51 -1.76 12.21
C GLY A 42 7.65 -2.77 11.45
N HIS A 43 6.34 -2.81 11.69
CA HIS A 43 5.44 -3.57 10.83
C HIS A 43 5.24 -2.85 9.49
N PRO A 44 5.25 -3.54 8.32
CA PRO A 44 5.19 -2.86 7.02
C PRO A 44 3.90 -2.07 6.77
N TYR A 45 2.86 -2.30 7.54
CA TYR A 45 1.62 -1.53 7.48
C TYR A 45 1.55 -0.38 8.51
N SER A 46 2.62 -0.15 9.29
CA SER A 46 2.65 0.99 10.22
C SER A 46 3.04 2.31 9.56
N TRP A 47 3.32 2.33 8.27
CA TRP A 47 3.65 3.53 7.50
C TRP A 47 2.93 3.56 6.16
N SER A 48 2.72 4.75 5.63
CA SER A 48 2.09 4.96 4.34
C SER A 48 2.98 4.51 3.17
N THR A 49 2.38 3.95 2.13
CA THR A 49 3.09 3.53 0.89
C THR A 49 3.78 4.71 0.19
N ILE A 50 3.22 5.92 0.27
CA ILE A 50 3.85 7.10 -0.34
C ILE A 50 5.09 7.55 0.43
N GLY A 51 5.27 7.11 1.68
CA GLY A 51 6.39 7.45 2.55
C GLY A 51 6.27 8.86 3.16
N TYR A 52 7.27 9.20 3.94
CA TYR A 52 7.37 10.49 4.61
C TYR A 52 8.35 11.42 3.89
N LEU A 53 8.13 12.73 3.97
CA LEU A 53 9.00 13.72 3.32
C LEU A 53 10.45 13.61 3.77
N GLU A 54 10.66 13.35 5.06
CA GLU A 54 11.99 13.18 5.66
C GLU A 54 12.75 12.00 5.06
N ASP A 55 12.05 10.91 4.73
CA ASP A 55 12.64 9.74 4.10
C ASP A 55 12.96 10.01 2.63
N LEU A 56 12.06 10.71 1.93
CA LEU A 56 12.31 11.15 0.55
C LEU A 56 13.52 12.08 0.47
N ASP A 57 13.69 12.99 1.44
CA ASP A 57 14.84 13.90 1.47
C ASP A 57 16.16 13.19 1.77
N ARG A 58 16.15 12.13 2.56
CA ARG A 58 17.34 11.33 2.90
C ARG A 58 17.74 10.32 1.85
N ALA A 59 16.77 9.84 1.05
CA ALA A 59 17.01 8.78 0.06
C ALA A 59 18.11 9.21 -0.95
N GLN A 60 18.98 8.29 -1.27
CA GLN A 60 20.06 8.50 -2.25
C GLN A 60 19.84 7.60 -3.46
N ILE A 61 20.39 7.99 -4.61
CA ILE A 61 20.30 7.19 -5.83
C ILE A 61 20.81 5.75 -5.63
N ASP A 62 21.79 5.56 -4.75
CA ASP A 62 22.34 4.24 -4.46
C ASP A 62 21.37 3.38 -3.64
N ASP A 63 20.46 3.97 -2.85
CA ASP A 63 19.38 3.24 -2.19
C ASP A 63 18.44 2.65 -3.23
N LEU A 64 18.06 3.45 -4.23
CA LEU A 64 17.24 3.00 -5.35
C LEU A 64 17.91 1.89 -6.16
N LYS A 65 19.21 2.03 -6.48
CA LYS A 65 19.97 1.00 -7.19
C LYS A 65 20.04 -0.30 -6.40
N ARG A 66 20.31 -0.24 -5.08
CA ARG A 66 20.31 -1.42 -4.19
C ARG A 66 18.95 -2.08 -4.13
N PHE A 67 17.87 -1.30 -4.07
CA PHE A 67 16.51 -1.79 -4.10
C PHE A 67 16.22 -2.57 -5.39
N PHE A 68 16.54 -2.00 -6.56
CA PHE A 68 16.37 -2.68 -7.84
C PHE A 68 17.17 -3.98 -7.93
N LEU A 69 18.46 -3.94 -7.56
CA LEU A 69 19.32 -5.12 -7.59
C LEU A 69 18.80 -6.23 -6.68
N LYS A 70 18.20 -5.88 -5.54
CA LYS A 70 17.66 -6.84 -4.59
C LYS A 70 16.34 -7.45 -5.05
N TRP A 71 15.42 -6.64 -5.56
CA TRP A 71 14.03 -7.05 -5.71
C TRP A 71 13.59 -7.34 -7.14
N TYR A 72 14.26 -6.76 -8.16
CA TYR A 72 13.86 -6.83 -9.56
C TYR A 72 14.66 -7.84 -10.38
N GLY A 73 15.20 -8.86 -9.74
CA GLY A 73 15.82 -9.98 -10.46
C GLY A 73 14.77 -10.92 -11.07
N PRO A 74 15.08 -11.61 -12.19
CA PRO A 74 14.16 -12.54 -12.83
C PRO A 74 13.75 -13.72 -11.94
N ASN A 75 14.56 -14.06 -10.94
CA ASN A 75 14.24 -15.05 -9.90
C ASN A 75 13.15 -14.58 -8.91
N ASN A 76 12.77 -13.32 -8.93
CA ASN A 76 11.69 -12.73 -8.13
C ASN A 76 10.57 -12.14 -8.99
N ALA A 77 10.49 -12.51 -10.26
CA ALA A 77 9.50 -11.98 -11.20
C ALA A 77 8.69 -13.11 -11.84
N THR A 78 7.43 -12.83 -12.13
CA THR A 78 6.57 -13.70 -12.94
C THR A 78 6.12 -12.91 -14.16
N LEU A 79 6.40 -13.46 -15.35
CA LEU A 79 5.96 -12.89 -16.62
C LEU A 79 4.68 -13.61 -17.08
N THR A 80 3.60 -12.86 -17.24
CA THR A 80 2.34 -13.35 -17.80
C THR A 80 2.08 -12.65 -19.13
N ILE A 81 1.84 -13.42 -20.18
CA ILE A 81 1.52 -12.90 -21.51
C ILE A 81 0.15 -13.46 -21.92
N GLY A 82 -0.78 -12.56 -22.24
CA GLY A 82 -2.14 -12.92 -22.67
C GLY A 82 -2.52 -12.18 -23.96
N GLY A 83 -3.29 -12.85 -24.82
CA GLY A 83 -3.79 -12.27 -26.06
C GLY A 83 -3.88 -13.32 -27.19
N ASP A 84 -4.00 -12.86 -28.42
CA ASP A 84 -3.90 -13.71 -29.62
C ASP A 84 -2.43 -13.99 -29.93
N ILE A 85 -1.89 -15.04 -29.30
CA ILE A 85 -0.47 -15.41 -29.35
C ILE A 85 -0.27 -16.85 -29.82
N ASN A 86 0.86 -17.08 -30.47
CA ASN A 86 1.39 -18.42 -30.66
C ASN A 86 2.28 -18.79 -29.48
N GLU A 87 1.86 -19.75 -28.66
CA GLU A 87 2.56 -20.09 -27.41
C GLU A 87 4.01 -20.53 -27.64
N ILE A 88 4.26 -21.32 -28.70
CA ILE A 88 5.62 -21.84 -29.00
C ILE A 88 6.55 -20.68 -29.38
N GLU A 89 6.10 -19.86 -30.33
CA GLU A 89 6.91 -18.72 -30.81
C GLU A 89 7.11 -17.68 -29.67
N THR A 90 6.08 -17.42 -28.90
CA THR A 90 6.17 -16.51 -27.75
C THR A 90 7.16 -17.03 -26.69
N LEU A 91 7.16 -18.33 -26.41
CA LEU A 91 8.11 -18.94 -25.49
C LEU A 91 9.55 -18.83 -25.99
N GLU A 92 9.78 -18.99 -27.30
CA GLU A 92 11.12 -18.79 -27.90
C GLU A 92 11.58 -17.33 -27.76
N TRP A 93 10.68 -16.37 -27.94
CA TRP A 93 11.00 -14.95 -27.70
C TRP A 93 11.28 -14.67 -26.22
N VAL A 94 10.49 -15.22 -25.31
CA VAL A 94 10.75 -15.08 -23.86
C VAL A 94 12.13 -15.64 -23.52
N LYS A 95 12.47 -16.83 -23.98
CA LYS A 95 13.80 -17.40 -23.79
C LYS A 95 14.90 -16.50 -24.39
N LYS A 96 14.71 -16.04 -25.61
CA LYS A 96 15.68 -15.18 -26.29
C LYS A 96 15.98 -13.89 -25.55
N TYR A 97 14.96 -13.22 -25.02
CA TYR A 97 15.09 -11.89 -24.42
C TYR A 97 15.36 -11.92 -22.93
N PHE A 98 14.85 -12.92 -22.22
CA PHE A 98 14.92 -12.96 -20.75
C PHE A 98 16.00 -13.91 -20.20
N SER A 99 16.34 -15.01 -20.91
CA SER A 99 17.38 -15.93 -20.44
C SER A 99 18.77 -15.31 -20.23
N PRO A 100 19.19 -14.29 -21.00
CA PRO A 100 20.48 -13.65 -20.75
C PRO A 100 20.55 -12.77 -19.49
N ILE A 101 19.39 -12.47 -18.87
CA ILE A 101 19.35 -11.63 -17.68
C ILE A 101 19.82 -12.46 -16.48
N PRO A 102 20.87 -12.05 -15.78
CA PRO A 102 21.38 -12.81 -14.63
C PRO A 102 20.35 -12.79 -13.48
N SER A 103 20.29 -13.88 -12.72
CA SER A 103 19.50 -13.93 -11.49
C SER A 103 19.99 -12.90 -10.49
N GLY A 104 19.04 -12.26 -9.80
CA GLY A 104 19.32 -11.42 -8.64
C GLY A 104 19.68 -12.27 -7.39
N PRO A 105 19.97 -11.63 -6.26
CA PRO A 105 20.15 -12.32 -4.99
C PRO A 105 18.87 -13.06 -4.59
N GLU A 106 19.01 -14.05 -3.71
CA GLU A 106 17.86 -14.72 -3.12
C GLU A 106 17.02 -13.73 -2.30
N VAL A 107 15.71 -13.74 -2.54
CA VAL A 107 14.77 -12.87 -1.85
C VAL A 107 14.00 -13.68 -0.80
N THR A 108 14.35 -13.46 0.45
CA THR A 108 13.57 -13.99 1.58
C THR A 108 12.40 -13.05 1.87
N LYS A 109 11.18 -13.57 1.75
CA LYS A 109 9.98 -12.81 2.13
C LYS A 109 9.84 -12.85 3.66
N PRO A 110 9.77 -11.70 4.34
CA PRO A 110 9.53 -11.68 5.77
C PRO A 110 8.12 -12.19 6.08
N VAL A 111 7.98 -12.88 7.19
CA VAL A 111 6.69 -13.33 7.71
C VAL A 111 6.34 -12.44 8.89
N TYR A 112 5.14 -11.86 8.84
CA TYR A 112 4.62 -11.04 9.91
C TYR A 112 3.47 -11.77 10.61
N ASN A 113 3.45 -11.68 11.92
CA ASN A 113 2.34 -12.22 12.71
C ASN A 113 1.10 -11.33 12.55
N GLN A 114 -0.06 -11.95 12.67
CA GLN A 114 -1.31 -11.20 12.73
C GLN A 114 -1.28 -10.25 13.93
N VAL A 115 -1.66 -9.01 13.69
CA VAL A 115 -1.73 -8.00 14.74
C VAL A 115 -3.01 -8.20 15.56
N THR A 116 -2.87 -8.23 16.88
CA THR A 116 -3.97 -8.24 17.83
C THR A 116 -3.99 -6.93 18.61
N ILE A 117 -5.18 -6.43 18.89
CA ILE A 117 -5.39 -5.21 19.70
C ILE A 117 -6.08 -5.64 20.97
N ASP A 118 -5.37 -5.58 22.10
CA ASP A 118 -5.86 -6.06 23.40
C ASP A 118 -6.84 -5.08 24.09
N LYS A 119 -6.83 -3.83 23.65
CA LYS A 119 -7.66 -2.76 24.21
C LYS A 119 -7.94 -1.69 23.17
N ASP A 120 -9.03 -0.97 23.35
CA ASP A 120 -9.36 0.17 22.50
C ASP A 120 -8.23 1.19 22.50
N ARG A 121 -7.95 1.69 21.32
CA ARG A 121 -6.98 2.76 21.07
C ARG A 121 -7.74 3.97 20.56
N TYR A 122 -7.39 5.13 21.07
CA TYR A 122 -7.96 6.39 20.63
C TYR A 122 -6.86 7.33 20.18
N THR A 123 -7.05 7.94 19.03
CA THR A 123 -6.20 9.00 18.52
C THR A 123 -7.06 10.12 17.97
N SER A 124 -6.57 11.33 17.99
CA SER A 124 -7.23 12.50 17.40
C SER A 124 -6.23 13.31 16.58
N LEU A 125 -6.72 13.91 15.53
CA LEU A 125 -5.95 14.80 14.65
C LEU A 125 -6.76 16.07 14.39
N GLU A 126 -6.13 17.21 14.55
CA GLU A 126 -6.67 18.47 14.08
C GLU A 126 -6.28 18.65 12.61
N ASP A 127 -7.29 18.74 11.75
CA ASP A 127 -7.10 18.91 10.30
C ASP A 127 -7.60 20.30 9.86
N LYS A 128 -6.64 21.16 9.51
CA LYS A 128 -6.92 22.53 9.03
C LYS A 128 -7.70 22.59 7.71
N ASN A 129 -7.69 21.50 6.92
CA ASN A 129 -8.35 21.40 5.62
C ASN A 129 -9.78 20.84 5.76
N ALA A 130 -10.10 20.17 6.86
CA ALA A 130 -11.42 19.61 7.12
C ALA A 130 -12.39 20.66 7.67
N ARG A 131 -13.64 20.62 7.21
CA ARG A 131 -14.71 21.51 7.66
C ARG A 131 -15.71 20.84 8.61
N ILE A 132 -15.74 19.54 8.61
CA ILE A 132 -16.70 18.73 9.37
C ILE A 132 -15.91 17.72 10.20
N PRO A 133 -16.24 17.51 11.47
CA PRO A 133 -15.62 16.46 12.27
C PRO A 133 -15.87 15.08 11.65
N LEU A 134 -14.86 14.21 11.68
CA LEU A 134 -14.94 12.83 11.25
C LEU A 134 -14.66 11.92 12.44
N ILE A 135 -15.46 10.90 12.64
CA ILE A 135 -15.19 9.77 13.52
C ILE A 135 -14.91 8.56 12.62
N PHE A 136 -13.76 7.97 12.80
CA PHE A 136 -13.34 6.77 12.08
C PHE A 136 -13.07 5.65 13.09
N MET A 137 -13.61 4.47 12.81
CA MET A 137 -13.42 3.27 13.63
C MET A 137 -12.85 2.16 12.77
N SER A 138 -11.81 1.48 13.27
CA SER A 138 -11.11 0.41 12.55
C SER A 138 -10.83 -0.77 13.46
N TRP A 139 -10.92 -1.97 12.92
CA TRP A 139 -10.66 -3.23 13.61
C TRP A 139 -9.71 -4.09 12.78
N PRO A 140 -8.74 -4.77 13.40
CA PRO A 140 -7.98 -5.79 12.70
C PRO A 140 -8.89 -6.97 12.36
N THR A 141 -8.78 -7.47 11.12
CA THR A 141 -9.53 -8.62 10.65
C THR A 141 -8.57 -9.66 10.06
N VAL A 142 -9.09 -10.58 9.28
CA VAL A 142 -8.30 -11.58 8.56
C VAL A 142 -7.54 -10.94 7.40
N HIS A 143 -6.48 -11.59 6.95
CA HIS A 143 -5.75 -11.16 5.75
C HIS A 143 -6.56 -11.41 4.46
N GLY A 144 -6.20 -10.74 3.37
CA GLY A 144 -6.80 -10.97 2.06
C GLY A 144 -6.70 -12.43 1.60
N ASN A 145 -7.69 -12.89 0.87
CA ASN A 145 -7.89 -14.28 0.45
C ASN A 145 -8.10 -15.29 1.60
N HIS A 146 -8.46 -14.82 2.79
CA HIS A 146 -8.90 -15.69 3.87
C HIS A 146 -10.32 -16.21 3.61
N PRO A 147 -10.69 -17.45 4.01
CA PRO A 147 -12.06 -17.97 3.85
C PRO A 147 -13.16 -17.09 4.43
N ASP A 148 -12.85 -16.34 5.49
CA ASP A 148 -13.79 -15.44 6.17
C ASP A 148 -13.85 -14.03 5.55
N GLU A 149 -13.07 -13.71 4.51
CA GLU A 149 -13.09 -12.39 3.87
C GLU A 149 -14.47 -12.07 3.30
N ALA A 150 -15.03 -12.93 2.47
CA ALA A 150 -16.36 -12.71 1.89
C ALA A 150 -17.50 -12.65 2.92
N PRO A 151 -17.56 -13.49 3.97
CA PRO A 151 -18.48 -13.30 5.08
C PRO A 151 -18.34 -11.95 5.79
N LEU A 152 -17.12 -11.45 5.98
CA LEU A 152 -16.87 -10.15 6.60
C LEU A 152 -17.31 -8.98 5.72
N ASP A 153 -17.13 -9.07 4.40
CA ASP A 153 -17.62 -8.07 3.45
C ASP A 153 -19.15 -7.95 3.52
N VAL A 154 -19.86 -9.09 3.56
CA VAL A 154 -21.31 -9.11 3.74
C VAL A 154 -21.72 -8.50 5.08
N LEU A 155 -20.99 -8.81 6.15
CA LEU A 155 -21.25 -8.23 7.47
C LEU A 155 -21.04 -6.72 7.47
N GLN A 156 -20.00 -6.24 6.82
CA GLN A 156 -19.72 -4.80 6.64
C GLN A 156 -20.87 -4.10 5.93
N ASP A 157 -21.41 -4.69 4.86
CA ASP A 157 -22.54 -4.13 4.12
C ASP A 157 -23.81 -4.07 4.98
N ILE A 158 -24.09 -5.11 5.77
CA ILE A 158 -25.25 -5.13 6.68
C ILE A 158 -25.11 -4.02 7.72
N ILE A 159 -23.93 -3.81 8.26
CA ILE A 159 -23.67 -2.82 9.32
C ILE A 159 -23.65 -1.41 8.76
N GLY A 160 -22.88 -1.16 7.69
CA GLY A 160 -22.54 0.19 7.21
C GLY A 160 -22.80 0.46 5.73
N GLY A 161 -23.24 -0.51 4.94
CA GLY A 161 -23.41 -0.41 3.49
C GLY A 161 -24.74 0.22 3.08
N GLY A 162 -24.74 1.53 2.74
CA GLY A 162 -25.86 2.23 2.14
C GLY A 162 -27.08 2.45 3.06
N GLU A 163 -28.19 2.87 2.45
CA GLU A 163 -29.40 3.35 3.17
C GLU A 163 -30.18 2.26 3.94
N THR A 164 -29.90 1.01 3.68
CA THR A 164 -30.54 -0.12 4.34
C THR A 164 -29.77 -0.63 5.56
N SER A 165 -28.55 -0.15 5.75
CA SER A 165 -27.65 -0.58 6.82
C SER A 165 -28.13 -0.18 8.22
N LEU A 166 -27.59 -0.85 9.22
CA LEU A 166 -27.91 -0.56 10.62
C LEU A 166 -27.44 0.83 11.04
N LEU A 167 -26.23 1.23 10.62
CA LEU A 167 -25.68 2.55 10.95
C LEU A 167 -26.48 3.67 10.30
N TYR A 168 -26.85 3.53 9.03
CA TYR A 168 -27.68 4.53 8.36
C TYR A 168 -29.03 4.71 9.07
N LYS A 169 -29.72 3.62 9.36
CA LYS A 169 -31.06 3.67 10.02
C LYS A 169 -31.02 4.26 11.42
N ASN A 170 -29.94 4.05 12.16
CA ASN A 170 -29.87 4.46 13.56
C ASN A 170 -29.16 5.82 13.79
N LEU A 171 -28.32 6.23 12.85
CA LEU A 171 -27.51 7.44 13.01
C LEU A 171 -27.85 8.56 12.01
N GLN A 172 -28.25 8.20 10.80
CA GLN A 172 -28.44 9.16 9.72
C GLN A 172 -29.89 9.39 9.36
N LYS A 173 -30.75 8.38 9.53
CA LYS A 173 -32.19 8.50 9.33
C LYS A 173 -32.84 8.60 10.70
N PRO A 174 -33.30 9.79 11.14
CA PRO A 174 -34.02 9.98 12.40
C PRO A 174 -35.38 9.28 12.44
#